data_70dbd56ba492ccbdf07c4ec243bfc54e
#
_entry.id   70dbd56ba492ccbdf07c4ec243bfc54e
#
_cell.length_a   1.000
_cell.length_b   1.000
_cell.length_c   1.000
_cell.angle_alpha   90.00
_cell.angle_beta   90.00
_cell.angle_gamma   90.00
#
_symmetry.space_group_name_H-M   'P 1'
#
loop_
_entity.id
_entity.type
_entity.pdbx_description
1 polymer ?
#
loop_
_entity_poly.entity_id
_entity_poly.type
_entity_poly.pdbx_seq_one_letter_code
_entity_poly.pdbx_strand_id
1 'polypeptide(L)'
;MKYGPFTLATVRPETKFGDTAVAVHPDDIRYKKYIGKTITVKGLIGDFKVKVIADRLVDPIFGTGVVKVTPAHDFNDFEMGGRHGLEIKQVIGLDGKLNELTGKYQGLYVNQARKQIAEDLEKAGLLVKIDNEYTHNVGICYRCKNTIEPMIMEQWFLKVAPLTKLAITAIDKGDVKFAAKKFEKIALHWLKNLKDWNISRQIVWGIRIPAYRCDKCLEWTITDGPAPEKCESCGHTKLTQDLDTFDTWFSSGQWPFATLKTTNPRDFEYFYPTSVMETAYDILPFWVIRMIMLGTYITGKVPFREVLIHGLVRDKEGQKISKSKGNVINPIEMVEKYGADALRMSLLWGALVENDISLSEENINAQRKFCNKIWNASRFVSQFSDEAKFNKSFDKHLKEVGKNVTKRLEKYQLSQAAELLYSEFWHWFCDECIENSKKGEIGAKQLKEGLIIFIKLLHPFMPFVTEQIWSEIGEGELLITSTWPKA
;
A
#
# COMPACT_ATOMS: atom_id res chain seq x y z
N MET A 1 -2.06 40.90 5.08
CA MET A 1 -1.13 41.72 5.87
C MET A 1 -0.26 42.61 4.99
N LYS A 2 0.20 43.75 5.51
CA LYS A 2 1.18 44.62 4.81
C LYS A 2 2.55 43.97 4.81
N TYR A 3 3.27 44.04 3.68
CA TYR A 3 4.55 43.38 3.50
C TYR A 3 5.47 44.17 2.58
N GLY A 4 6.13 45.16 3.15
CA GLY A 4 6.85 46.20 2.40
C GLY A 4 5.90 46.95 1.46
N PRO A 5 6.19 46.99 0.14
CA PRO A 5 5.31 47.61 -0.85
C PRO A 5 4.10 46.75 -1.25
N PHE A 6 3.98 45.53 -0.70
CA PHE A 6 2.94 44.57 -1.04
C PHE A 6 1.89 44.42 0.04
N THR A 7 0.74 43.88 -0.34
CA THR A 7 -0.21 43.21 0.53
C THR A 7 -0.26 41.76 0.17
N LEU A 8 -0.16 40.84 1.13
CA LEU A 8 -0.24 39.42 0.89
C LEU A 8 -1.16 38.72 1.90
N ALA A 9 -1.67 37.59 1.54
CA ALA A 9 -2.46 36.70 2.39
C ALA A 9 -1.60 35.51 2.86
N THR A 10 -1.84 35.06 4.07
CA THR A 10 -1.23 33.84 4.61
C THR A 10 -2.14 33.23 5.67
N VAL A 11 -2.14 31.91 5.73
CA VAL A 11 -2.81 31.13 6.79
C VAL A 11 -1.83 30.78 7.91
N ARG A 12 -0.54 31.12 7.73
CA ARG A 12 0.55 30.77 8.65
C ARG A 12 1.40 32.02 9.02
N PRO A 13 0.84 33.02 9.74
CA PRO A 13 1.58 34.21 10.12
C PRO A 13 2.76 33.93 11.07
N GLU A 14 2.73 32.79 11.79
CA GLU A 14 3.78 32.37 12.70
C GLU A 14 5.09 32.00 11.99
N THR A 15 5.04 31.63 10.72
CA THR A 15 6.27 31.32 9.96
C THR A 15 6.97 32.56 9.38
N LYS A 16 6.37 33.77 9.50
CA LYS A 16 6.91 35.03 8.96
C LYS A 16 8.37 35.31 9.35
N PHE A 17 8.78 34.86 10.51
CA PHE A 17 10.16 35.04 11.00
C PHE A 17 11.21 34.27 10.20
N GLY A 18 10.77 33.24 9.46
CA GLY A 18 11.60 32.44 8.56
C GLY A 18 11.49 32.82 7.08
N ASP A 19 10.79 33.92 6.76
CA ASP A 19 10.65 34.37 5.38
C ASP A 19 11.99 34.88 4.83
N THR A 20 12.37 34.40 3.65
CA THR A 20 13.62 34.80 2.99
C THR A 20 13.41 35.45 1.63
N ALA A 21 12.21 35.31 1.06
CA ALA A 21 11.83 35.97 -0.17
C ALA A 21 10.32 36.29 -0.23
N VAL A 22 9.97 37.07 -1.23
CA VAL A 22 8.60 37.23 -1.75
C VAL A 22 8.59 36.80 -3.20
N ALA A 23 7.67 35.95 -3.58
CA ALA A 23 7.51 35.47 -4.93
C ALA A 23 6.34 36.14 -5.63
N VAL A 24 6.50 36.44 -6.93
CA VAL A 24 5.47 36.93 -7.84
C VAL A 24 5.54 36.15 -9.14
N HIS A 25 4.45 36.08 -9.90
CA HIS A 25 4.51 35.44 -11.21
C HIS A 25 5.36 36.27 -12.18
N PRO A 26 6.22 35.66 -13.04
CA PRO A 26 7.12 36.41 -13.94
C PRO A 26 6.37 37.30 -14.94
N ASP A 27 5.16 36.91 -15.33
CA ASP A 27 4.35 37.65 -16.29
C ASP A 27 3.39 38.64 -15.65
N ASP A 28 3.38 38.77 -14.31
CA ASP A 28 2.52 39.73 -13.60
C ASP A 28 3.09 41.14 -13.67
N ILE A 29 2.48 41.97 -14.54
CA ILE A 29 2.90 43.31 -14.83
C ILE A 29 2.83 44.25 -13.58
N ARG A 30 1.95 43.94 -12.62
CA ARG A 30 1.79 44.73 -11.39
C ARG A 30 3.07 44.80 -10.56
N TYR A 31 3.82 43.71 -10.56
CA TYR A 31 4.97 43.53 -9.67
C TYR A 31 6.32 43.43 -10.41
N LYS A 32 6.34 43.45 -11.75
CA LYS A 32 7.54 43.28 -12.58
C LYS A 32 8.69 44.22 -12.18
N LYS A 33 8.39 45.47 -11.78
CA LYS A 33 9.39 46.46 -11.37
C LYS A 33 10.14 46.12 -10.06
N TYR A 34 9.62 45.16 -9.27
CA TYR A 34 10.24 44.76 -8.02
C TYR A 34 11.10 43.47 -8.17
N ILE A 35 10.94 42.70 -9.22
CA ILE A 35 11.69 41.46 -9.44
C ILE A 35 13.19 41.70 -9.39
N GLY A 36 13.90 40.86 -8.62
CA GLY A 36 15.35 40.95 -8.39
C GLY A 36 15.75 41.95 -7.31
N LYS A 37 14.85 42.82 -6.81
CA LYS A 37 15.17 43.82 -5.76
C LYS A 37 15.03 43.17 -4.38
N THR A 38 15.78 43.76 -3.44
CA THR A 38 15.61 43.48 -2.01
C THR A 38 14.71 44.60 -1.43
N ILE A 39 13.70 44.19 -0.67
CA ILE A 39 12.76 45.06 0.00
C ILE A 39 12.90 44.94 1.52
N THR A 40 12.59 46.00 2.25
CA THR A 40 12.50 45.97 3.70
C THR A 40 11.05 45.77 4.12
N VAL A 41 10.84 44.80 5.02
CA VAL A 41 9.53 44.44 5.59
C VAL A 41 9.52 44.78 7.05
N LYS A 42 8.49 45.49 7.49
CA LYS A 42 8.27 45.76 8.93
C LYS A 42 7.89 44.45 9.64
N GLY A 43 8.63 44.13 10.69
CA GLY A 43 8.42 42.92 11.51
C GLY A 43 7.99 43.27 12.94
N LEU A 44 7.55 42.22 13.67
CA LEU A 44 7.15 42.33 15.08
C LEU A 44 8.33 42.31 16.07
N ILE A 45 9.49 41.83 15.61
CA ILE A 45 10.74 41.73 16.39
C ILE A 45 11.87 42.53 15.74
N GLY A 46 11.56 43.40 14.82
CA GLY A 46 12.48 44.21 14.02
C GLY A 46 12.21 44.11 12.53
N ASP A 47 12.68 45.09 11.78
CA ASP A 47 12.57 45.08 10.32
C ASP A 47 13.55 44.07 9.71
N PHE A 48 13.14 43.42 8.62
CA PHE A 48 13.97 42.43 7.93
C PHE A 48 13.94 42.64 6.42
N LYS A 49 14.94 42.09 5.73
CA LYS A 49 15.07 42.22 4.28
C LYS A 49 14.74 40.92 3.60
N VAL A 50 13.98 40.97 2.51
CA VAL A 50 13.65 39.81 1.65
C VAL A 50 13.87 40.15 0.19
N LYS A 51 14.27 39.15 -0.60
CA LYS A 51 14.45 39.29 -2.04
C LYS A 51 13.11 39.09 -2.75
N VAL A 52 12.80 39.87 -3.77
CA VAL A 52 11.64 39.63 -4.64
C VAL A 52 12.06 38.73 -5.80
N ILE A 53 11.49 37.56 -5.87
CA ILE A 53 11.79 36.56 -6.91
C ILE A 53 10.61 36.38 -7.86
N ALA A 54 10.89 35.92 -9.07
CA ALA A 54 9.87 35.54 -10.06
C ALA A 54 9.79 34.03 -10.17
N ASP A 55 8.63 33.43 -9.85
CA ASP A 55 8.45 32.01 -9.96
C ASP A 55 7.08 31.64 -10.55
N ARG A 56 7.06 30.67 -11.45
CA ARG A 56 5.83 30.22 -12.15
C ARG A 56 4.86 29.43 -11.28
N LEU A 57 5.27 29.00 -10.08
CA LEU A 57 4.37 28.38 -9.11
C LEU A 57 3.39 29.38 -8.49
N VAL A 58 3.67 30.70 -8.59
CA VAL A 58 2.77 31.72 -8.09
C VAL A 58 1.59 31.88 -9.05
N ASP A 59 0.39 31.72 -8.53
CA ASP A 59 -0.84 32.03 -9.28
C ASP A 59 -1.11 33.56 -9.18
N PRO A 60 -1.05 34.32 -10.28
CA PRO A 60 -1.25 35.77 -10.28
C PRO A 60 -2.71 36.18 -10.00
N ILE A 61 -3.65 35.26 -10.09
CA ILE A 61 -5.08 35.50 -9.88
C ILE A 61 -5.48 35.14 -8.45
N PHE A 62 -4.74 34.25 -7.79
CA PHE A 62 -5.06 33.83 -6.42
C PHE A 62 -4.66 34.89 -5.39
N GLY A 63 -5.62 35.35 -4.61
CA GLY A 63 -5.43 36.36 -3.57
C GLY A 63 -4.90 37.68 -4.15
N THR A 64 -3.69 38.08 -3.77
CA THR A 64 -3.04 39.30 -4.28
C THR A 64 -2.04 39.01 -5.41
N GLY A 65 -1.78 37.74 -5.74
CA GLY A 65 -0.72 37.35 -6.66
C GLY A 65 0.70 37.48 -6.09
N VAL A 66 0.81 37.71 -4.77
CA VAL A 66 2.09 37.84 -4.04
C VAL A 66 2.15 36.83 -2.91
N VAL A 67 3.20 36.02 -2.88
CA VAL A 67 3.39 34.95 -1.88
C VAL A 67 4.66 35.22 -1.08
N LYS A 68 4.58 35.13 0.26
CA LYS A 68 5.77 35.07 1.09
C LYS A 68 6.42 33.69 0.93
N VAL A 69 7.74 33.62 0.96
CA VAL A 69 8.49 32.37 0.77
C VAL A 69 9.25 32.02 2.03
N THR A 70 8.86 30.90 2.65
CA THR A 70 9.44 30.36 3.89
C THR A 70 9.96 28.93 3.63
N PRO A 71 11.15 28.76 3.05
CA PRO A 71 11.62 27.46 2.57
C PRO A 71 11.66 26.35 3.64
N ALA A 72 11.80 26.72 4.91
CA ALA A 72 11.85 25.73 6.00
C ALA A 72 10.49 25.11 6.37
N HIS A 73 9.36 25.71 5.98
CA HIS A 73 8.03 25.39 6.54
C HIS A 73 6.92 25.18 5.52
N ASP A 74 7.26 25.11 4.22
CA ASP A 74 6.33 24.80 3.14
C ASP A 74 7.06 24.08 2.00
N PHE A 75 6.42 23.06 1.41
CA PHE A 75 7.03 22.25 0.34
C PHE A 75 7.27 23.03 -0.94
N ASN A 76 6.32 23.89 -1.34
CA ASN A 76 6.47 24.71 -2.55
C ASN A 76 7.53 25.80 -2.34
N ASP A 77 7.56 26.38 -1.14
CA ASP A 77 8.57 27.37 -0.77
C ASP A 77 9.97 26.76 -0.70
N PHE A 78 10.09 25.49 -0.26
CA PHE A 78 11.36 24.74 -0.28
C PHE A 78 11.88 24.54 -1.71
N GLU A 79 11.00 24.11 -2.63
CA GLU A 79 11.35 23.96 -4.04
C GLU A 79 11.74 25.31 -4.68
N MET A 80 11.01 26.38 -4.38
CA MET A 80 11.36 27.76 -4.79
C MET A 80 12.70 28.17 -4.19
N GLY A 81 12.92 27.88 -2.92
CA GLY A 81 14.17 28.15 -2.22
C GLY A 81 15.37 27.52 -2.92
N GLY A 82 15.26 26.26 -3.30
CA GLY A 82 16.31 25.54 -4.04
C GLY A 82 16.58 26.14 -5.42
N ARG A 83 15.53 26.47 -6.20
CA ARG A 83 15.67 27.09 -7.53
C ARG A 83 16.31 28.46 -7.50
N HIS A 84 16.03 29.24 -6.47
CA HIS A 84 16.48 30.63 -6.35
C HIS A 84 17.67 30.84 -5.40
N GLY A 85 18.23 29.77 -4.82
CA GLY A 85 19.35 29.81 -3.88
C GLY A 85 19.04 30.63 -2.63
N LEU A 86 17.83 30.49 -2.05
CA LEU A 86 17.41 31.23 -0.88
C LEU A 86 17.97 30.62 0.40
N GLU A 87 18.21 31.48 1.40
CA GLU A 87 18.52 31.02 2.75
C GLU A 87 17.35 30.24 3.35
N ILE A 88 17.65 29.21 4.12
CA ILE A 88 16.68 28.38 4.83
C ILE A 88 16.72 28.77 6.31
N LYS A 89 15.61 29.35 6.83
CA LYS A 89 15.47 29.76 8.23
C LYS A 89 14.38 28.94 8.90
N GLN A 90 14.77 27.93 9.66
CA GLN A 90 13.84 27.14 10.44
C GLN A 90 13.48 27.86 11.73
N VAL A 91 12.19 28.15 11.94
CA VAL A 91 11.67 28.89 13.09
C VAL A 91 10.76 28.06 14.00
N ILE A 92 10.46 26.83 13.61
CA ILE A 92 9.71 25.86 14.41
C ILE A 92 10.64 24.70 14.74
N GLY A 93 10.75 24.34 16.02
CA GLY A 93 11.56 23.23 16.52
C GLY A 93 10.85 21.87 16.38
N LEU A 94 11.59 20.78 16.64
CA LEU A 94 11.08 19.40 16.61
C LEU A 94 9.94 19.14 17.60
N ASP A 95 9.84 19.97 18.64
CA ASP A 95 8.77 19.93 19.65
C ASP A 95 7.50 20.69 19.23
N GLY A 96 7.47 21.27 18.02
CA GLY A 96 6.35 22.07 17.50
C GLY A 96 6.23 23.46 18.13
N LYS A 97 7.29 23.96 18.77
CA LYS A 97 7.36 25.29 19.35
C LYS A 97 8.23 26.21 18.52
N LEU A 98 7.96 27.49 18.60
CA LEU A 98 8.81 28.51 18.00
C LEU A 98 10.17 28.57 18.72
N ASN A 99 11.25 28.70 17.94
CA ASN A 99 12.62 28.79 18.47
C ASN A 99 13.08 30.24 18.75
N GLU A 100 14.37 30.39 19.09
CA GLU A 100 15.00 31.65 19.44
C GLU A 100 14.94 32.72 18.33
N LEU A 101 14.85 32.33 17.06
CA LEU A 101 14.73 33.28 15.94
C LEU A 101 13.42 34.08 15.95
N THR A 102 12.46 33.68 16.76
CA THR A 102 11.15 34.34 16.87
C THR A 102 11.05 35.35 18.03
N GLY A 103 12.15 35.55 18.76
CA GLY A 103 12.24 36.52 19.86
C GLY A 103 11.21 36.29 20.96
N LYS A 104 10.36 37.27 21.25
CA LYS A 104 9.34 37.18 22.33
C LYS A 104 8.31 36.06 22.17
N TYR A 105 8.24 35.38 21.00
CA TYR A 105 7.33 34.27 20.74
C TYR A 105 7.99 32.89 20.93
N GLN A 106 9.29 32.86 21.29
CA GLN A 106 10.02 31.63 21.59
C GLN A 106 9.29 30.78 22.65
N GLY A 107 9.23 29.47 22.43
CA GLY A 107 8.62 28.50 23.33
C GLY A 107 7.09 28.36 23.22
N LEU A 108 6.43 29.21 22.43
CA LEU A 108 5.00 29.05 22.16
C LEU A 108 4.76 27.93 21.14
N TYR A 109 3.74 27.13 21.36
CA TYR A 109 3.26 26.17 20.34
C TYR A 109 2.69 26.92 19.12
N VAL A 110 2.87 26.37 17.93
CA VAL A 110 2.45 26.96 16.64
C VAL A 110 1.03 27.55 16.68
N ASN A 111 0.06 26.81 17.20
CA ASN A 111 -1.33 27.27 17.25
C ASN A 111 -1.53 28.49 18.22
N GLN A 112 -0.81 28.53 19.32
CA GLN A 112 -0.84 29.65 20.28
C GLN A 112 -0.15 30.88 19.66
N ALA A 113 1.03 30.63 19.08
CA ALA A 113 1.81 31.69 18.42
C ALA A 113 1.02 32.35 17.28
N ARG A 114 0.31 31.58 16.47
CA ARG A 114 -0.52 32.06 15.35
C ARG A 114 -1.53 33.11 15.80
N LYS A 115 -2.25 32.86 16.91
CA LYS A 115 -3.24 33.79 17.47
C LYS A 115 -2.55 35.07 17.99
N GLN A 116 -1.54 34.90 18.80
CA GLN A 116 -0.84 36.05 19.41
C GLN A 116 -0.15 36.93 18.36
N ILE A 117 0.45 36.32 17.33
CA ILE A 117 1.08 37.04 16.22
C ILE A 117 0.05 37.83 15.40
N ALA A 118 -1.14 37.21 15.12
CA ALA A 118 -2.21 37.92 14.43
C ALA A 118 -2.67 39.19 15.21
N GLU A 119 -2.88 39.03 16.52
CA GLU A 119 -3.23 40.17 17.39
C GLU A 119 -2.13 41.26 17.43
N ASP A 120 -0.87 40.87 17.51
CA ASP A 120 0.26 41.81 17.53
C ASP A 120 0.46 42.49 16.16
N LEU A 121 0.18 41.80 15.05
CA LEU A 121 0.17 42.41 13.71
C LEU A 121 -0.95 43.44 13.58
N GLU A 122 -2.11 43.19 14.18
CA GLU A 122 -3.22 44.12 14.21
C GLU A 122 -2.85 45.40 15.03
N LYS A 123 -2.34 45.23 16.26
CA LYS A 123 -1.86 46.33 17.12
C LYS A 123 -0.76 47.16 16.45
N ALA A 124 0.10 46.52 15.66
CA ALA A 124 1.16 47.19 14.91
C ALA A 124 0.67 47.86 13.61
N GLY A 125 -0.62 47.78 13.28
CA GLY A 125 -1.20 48.31 12.04
C GLY A 125 -0.70 47.61 10.76
N LEU A 126 -0.16 46.41 10.89
CA LEU A 126 0.36 45.57 9.80
C LEU A 126 -0.67 44.59 9.28
N LEU A 127 -1.73 44.30 10.02
CA LEU A 127 -2.85 43.45 9.57
C LEU A 127 -3.85 44.31 8.78
N VAL A 128 -4.26 43.83 7.61
CA VAL A 128 -5.23 44.52 6.74
C VAL A 128 -6.64 43.99 6.98
N LYS A 129 -6.77 42.64 7.00
CA LYS A 129 -8.05 41.96 7.19
C LYS A 129 -7.75 40.50 7.63
N ILE A 130 -8.63 39.94 8.46
CA ILE A 130 -8.75 38.49 8.70
C ILE A 130 -9.97 38.02 7.94
N ASP A 131 -9.80 36.98 7.15
CA ASP A 131 -10.90 36.29 6.45
C ASP A 131 -11.21 35.01 7.20
N ASN A 132 -12.28 35.02 7.98
CA ASN A 132 -12.71 33.87 8.79
C ASN A 132 -13.53 32.82 7.98
N GLU A 133 -13.94 33.17 6.75
CA GLU A 133 -14.69 32.28 5.88
C GLU A 133 -13.77 31.44 4.96
N TYR A 134 -12.49 31.82 4.89
CA TYR A 134 -11.51 31.11 4.08
C TYR A 134 -11.22 29.72 4.66
N THR A 135 -11.44 28.68 3.84
CA THR A 135 -11.17 27.28 4.18
C THR A 135 -10.11 26.70 3.27
N HIS A 136 -9.26 25.83 3.80
CA HIS A 136 -8.25 25.10 3.04
C HIS A 136 -7.98 23.74 3.68
N ASN A 137 -7.49 22.80 2.89
CA ASN A 137 -7.12 21.48 3.36
C ASN A 137 -5.77 21.53 4.08
N VAL A 138 -5.70 20.90 5.25
CA VAL A 138 -4.45 20.72 6.01
C VAL A 138 -4.16 19.23 6.19
N GLY A 139 -2.89 18.85 6.10
CA GLY A 139 -2.44 17.50 6.45
C GLY A 139 -2.56 17.29 7.96
N ILE A 140 -3.21 16.20 8.37
CA ILE A 140 -3.30 15.80 9.78
C ILE A 140 -2.69 14.43 9.99
N CYS A 141 -2.08 14.23 11.16
CA CYS A 141 -1.60 12.93 11.58
C CYS A 141 -2.77 11.95 11.73
N TYR A 142 -2.74 10.81 11.04
CA TYR A 142 -3.79 9.82 11.11
C TYR A 142 -3.96 9.24 12.53
N ARG A 143 -2.91 9.26 13.35
CA ARG A 143 -2.90 8.69 14.71
C ARG A 143 -3.39 9.68 15.76
N CYS A 144 -2.77 10.86 15.86
CA CYS A 144 -3.08 11.84 16.91
C CYS A 144 -3.95 13.02 16.44
N LYS A 145 -4.29 13.08 15.15
CA LYS A 145 -5.13 14.14 14.53
C LYS A 145 -4.56 15.55 14.59
N ASN A 146 -3.34 15.72 15.06
CA ASN A 146 -2.65 17.02 15.01
C ASN A 146 -2.26 17.38 13.58
N THR A 147 -2.22 18.68 13.29
CA THR A 147 -1.71 19.22 12.03
C THR A 147 -0.24 18.84 11.84
N ILE A 148 0.12 18.41 10.63
CA ILE A 148 1.50 18.08 10.28
C ILE A 148 2.26 19.36 9.97
N GLU A 149 3.42 19.54 10.61
CA GLU A 149 4.34 20.63 10.35
C GLU A 149 5.47 20.17 9.41
N PRO A 150 5.62 20.77 8.21
CA PRO A 150 6.78 20.52 7.37
C PRO A 150 8.07 20.98 8.07
N MET A 151 9.09 20.13 8.08
CA MET A 151 10.38 20.40 8.72
C MET A 151 11.53 19.90 7.85
N ILE A 152 12.65 20.61 7.90
CA ILE A 152 13.87 20.20 7.22
C ILE A 152 14.74 19.43 8.21
N MET A 153 15.11 18.21 7.81
CA MET A 153 15.97 17.33 8.56
C MET A 153 16.88 16.57 7.59
N GLU A 154 18.08 16.21 8.04
CA GLU A 154 18.92 15.24 7.33
C GLU A 154 18.22 13.90 7.33
N GLN A 155 18.12 13.27 6.15
CA GLN A 155 17.43 12.00 5.95
C GLN A 155 18.19 11.14 4.96
N TRP A 156 18.05 9.81 5.08
CA TRP A 156 18.54 8.87 4.09
C TRP A 156 17.57 8.76 2.92
N PHE A 157 18.06 9.08 1.72
CA PHE A 157 17.29 8.99 0.48
C PHE A 157 17.84 7.91 -0.44
N LEU A 158 16.94 7.10 -0.98
CA LEU A 158 17.24 6.20 -2.08
C LEU A 158 16.95 6.91 -3.40
N LYS A 159 17.95 7.04 -4.27
CA LYS A 159 17.75 7.52 -5.65
C LYS A 159 16.97 6.48 -6.44
N VAL A 160 15.73 6.76 -6.78
CA VAL A 160 14.81 5.77 -7.37
C VAL A 160 14.87 5.68 -8.89
N ALA A 161 15.35 6.72 -9.59
CA ALA A 161 15.36 6.76 -11.05
C ALA A 161 16.04 5.56 -11.73
N PRO A 162 17.22 5.07 -11.29
CA PRO A 162 17.81 3.86 -11.85
C PRO A 162 16.96 2.61 -11.64
N LEU A 163 16.33 2.50 -10.45
CA LEU A 163 15.52 1.34 -10.04
C LEU A 163 14.18 1.32 -10.78
N THR A 164 13.53 2.48 -10.91
CA THR A 164 12.24 2.58 -11.63
C THR A 164 12.41 2.25 -13.12
N LYS A 165 13.53 2.64 -13.72
CA LYS A 165 13.85 2.28 -15.13
C LYS A 165 13.91 0.77 -15.32
N LEU A 166 14.55 0.03 -14.39
CA LEU A 166 14.61 -1.43 -14.43
C LEU A 166 13.22 -2.06 -14.29
N ALA A 167 12.43 -1.57 -13.32
CA ALA A 167 11.08 -2.06 -13.08
C ALA A 167 10.14 -1.82 -14.28
N ILE A 168 10.16 -0.61 -14.86
CA ILE A 168 9.38 -0.28 -16.07
C ILE A 168 9.80 -1.21 -17.23
N THR A 169 11.09 -1.39 -17.44
CA THR A 169 11.60 -2.27 -18.49
C THR A 169 11.13 -3.71 -18.32
N ALA A 170 11.12 -4.23 -17.10
CA ALA A 170 10.66 -5.60 -16.80
C ALA A 170 9.15 -5.76 -17.07
N ILE A 171 8.34 -4.76 -16.72
CA ILE A 171 6.89 -4.77 -16.99
C ILE A 171 6.63 -4.65 -18.50
N ASP A 172 7.27 -3.72 -19.20
CA ASP A 172 7.08 -3.49 -20.64
C ASP A 172 7.52 -4.71 -21.49
N LYS A 173 8.54 -5.44 -21.05
CA LYS A 173 8.97 -6.70 -21.69
C LYS A 173 8.06 -7.89 -21.38
N GLY A 174 7.20 -7.77 -20.38
CA GLY A 174 6.35 -8.86 -19.90
C GLY A 174 7.07 -9.88 -19.03
N ASP A 175 8.24 -9.54 -18.47
CA ASP A 175 8.94 -10.34 -17.46
C ASP A 175 8.14 -10.40 -16.15
N VAL A 176 7.39 -9.32 -15.86
CA VAL A 176 6.37 -9.22 -14.81
C VAL A 176 5.03 -8.92 -15.47
N LYS A 177 4.05 -9.79 -15.30
CA LYS A 177 2.71 -9.65 -15.87
C LYS A 177 1.70 -9.34 -14.77
N PHE A 178 0.77 -8.44 -15.04
CA PHE A 178 -0.36 -8.17 -14.16
C PHE A 178 -1.59 -8.94 -14.67
N ALA A 179 -2.26 -9.69 -13.80
CA ALA A 179 -3.48 -10.42 -14.14
C ALA A 179 -4.58 -9.47 -14.67
N ALA A 180 -4.62 -8.23 -14.17
CA ALA A 180 -5.51 -7.19 -14.64
C ALA A 180 -4.74 -5.97 -15.17
N LYS A 181 -5.00 -5.60 -16.43
CA LYS A 181 -4.36 -4.47 -17.14
C LYS A 181 -4.53 -3.10 -16.45
N LYS A 182 -5.59 -2.93 -15.68
CA LYS A 182 -5.83 -1.73 -14.88
C LYS A 182 -4.67 -1.48 -13.91
N PHE A 183 -4.25 -2.51 -13.18
CA PHE A 183 -3.19 -2.39 -12.18
C PHE A 183 -1.79 -2.26 -12.80
N GLU A 184 -1.56 -2.83 -13.97
CA GLU A 184 -0.33 -2.57 -14.74
C GLU A 184 -0.19 -1.08 -15.07
N LYS A 185 -1.27 -0.46 -15.59
CA LYS A 185 -1.28 0.99 -15.89
C LYS A 185 -1.03 1.84 -14.65
N ILE A 186 -1.65 1.46 -13.51
CA ILE A 186 -1.45 2.15 -12.24
C ILE A 186 0.01 2.01 -11.78
N ALA A 187 0.59 0.80 -11.83
CA ALA A 187 1.98 0.55 -11.46
C ALA A 187 2.96 1.38 -12.32
N LEU A 188 2.78 1.39 -13.64
CA LEU A 188 3.60 2.19 -14.55
C LEU A 188 3.45 3.69 -14.30
N HIS A 189 2.24 4.17 -13.99
CA HIS A 189 2.02 5.57 -13.63
C HIS A 189 2.80 5.96 -12.36
N TRP A 190 2.74 5.14 -11.32
CA TRP A 190 3.50 5.37 -10.09
C TRP A 190 5.00 5.34 -10.34
N LEU A 191 5.52 4.34 -11.06
CA LEU A 191 6.95 4.22 -11.36
C LEU A 191 7.50 5.43 -12.12
N LYS A 192 6.73 5.98 -13.07
CA LYS A 192 7.12 7.15 -13.86
C LYS A 192 7.14 8.46 -13.06
N ASN A 193 6.37 8.54 -11.99
CA ASN A 193 6.22 9.76 -11.18
C ASN A 193 6.84 9.63 -9.77
N LEU A 194 7.52 8.52 -9.48
CA LEU A 194 8.12 8.29 -8.17
C LEU A 194 9.30 9.23 -7.96
N LYS A 195 9.25 9.99 -6.85
CA LYS A 195 10.37 10.84 -6.40
C LYS A 195 11.34 10.02 -5.55
N ASP A 196 12.56 10.54 -5.34
CA ASP A 196 13.54 9.94 -4.44
C ASP A 196 12.91 9.61 -3.09
N TRP A 197 13.22 8.45 -2.58
CA TRP A 197 12.51 7.85 -1.46
C TRP A 197 13.27 8.05 -0.16
N ASN A 198 12.71 8.84 0.76
CA ASN A 198 13.17 8.90 2.13
C ASN A 198 12.93 7.55 2.81
N ILE A 199 14.01 6.85 3.17
CA ILE A 199 14.00 5.52 3.79
C ILE A 199 14.28 5.54 5.29
N SER A 200 14.56 6.69 5.90
CA SER A 200 14.81 6.82 7.33
C SER A 200 13.56 7.25 8.11
N ARG A 201 13.43 6.75 9.34
CA ARG A 201 12.34 7.06 10.26
C ARG A 201 12.89 7.29 11.67
N GLN A 202 12.45 8.37 12.32
CA GLN A 202 12.80 8.75 13.69
C GLN A 202 11.84 8.07 14.68
N ILE A 203 11.85 6.73 14.68
CA ILE A 203 11.01 5.90 15.58
C ILE A 203 11.86 4.88 16.32
N VAL A 204 11.41 4.49 17.50
CA VAL A 204 12.16 3.57 18.37
C VAL A 204 12.09 2.12 17.84
N TRP A 205 10.99 1.74 17.22
CA TRP A 205 10.76 0.38 16.73
C TRP A 205 11.05 0.27 15.24
N GLY A 206 11.99 -0.57 14.87
CA GLY A 206 12.37 -0.84 13.48
C GLY A 206 13.79 -1.37 13.35
N ILE A 207 14.21 -1.64 12.13
CA ILE A 207 15.59 -2.05 11.81
C ILE A 207 16.44 -0.80 11.72
N ARG A 208 17.42 -0.66 12.61
CA ARG A 208 18.34 0.49 12.59
C ARG A 208 19.16 0.53 11.32
N ILE A 209 19.37 1.74 10.81
CA ILE A 209 20.18 1.97 9.62
C ILE A 209 21.64 1.57 9.94
N PRO A 210 22.27 0.69 9.13
CA PRO A 210 23.63 0.20 9.39
C PRO A 210 24.67 1.20 8.86
N ALA A 211 24.54 2.46 9.27
CA ALA A 211 25.44 3.55 8.95
C ALA A 211 26.07 4.10 10.23
N TYR A 212 27.36 4.37 10.18
CA TYR A 212 28.17 4.77 11.33
C TYR A 212 28.91 6.07 11.00
N ARG A 213 28.65 7.12 11.75
CA ARG A 213 29.29 8.43 11.58
C ARG A 213 30.62 8.47 12.33
N CYS A 214 31.66 8.90 11.67
CA CYS A 214 32.98 9.08 12.28
C CYS A 214 33.00 10.36 13.12
N ASP A 215 33.43 10.28 14.39
CA ASP A 215 33.54 11.42 15.28
C ASP A 215 34.65 12.42 14.87
N LYS A 216 35.60 11.98 13.99
CA LYS A 216 36.73 12.80 13.55
C LYS A 216 36.49 13.53 12.23
N CYS A 217 36.11 12.80 11.18
CA CYS A 217 35.91 13.39 9.84
C CYS A 217 34.44 13.62 9.47
N LEU A 218 33.52 13.18 10.31
CA LEU A 218 32.07 13.29 10.16
C LEU A 218 31.49 12.52 8.96
N GLU A 219 32.31 11.75 8.24
CA GLU A 219 31.88 10.91 7.13
C GLU A 219 31.19 9.64 7.63
N TRP A 220 30.31 9.08 6.78
CA TRP A 220 29.55 7.88 7.05
C TRP A 220 30.26 6.63 6.51
N THR A 221 30.32 5.59 7.33
CA THR A 221 30.68 4.23 6.91
C THR A 221 29.40 3.37 6.95
N ILE A 222 29.06 2.74 5.82
CA ILE A 222 27.87 1.88 5.68
C ILE A 222 28.34 0.42 5.63
N THR A 223 27.67 -0.47 6.36
CA THR A 223 28.04 -1.89 6.39
C THR A 223 26.82 -2.78 6.11
N ASP A 224 27.05 -3.94 5.50
CA ASP A 224 26.10 -5.03 5.32
C ASP A 224 26.30 -6.17 6.34
N GLY A 225 27.20 -5.96 7.31
CA GLY A 225 27.58 -6.91 8.34
C GLY A 225 27.66 -6.30 9.74
N PRO A 226 28.57 -6.78 10.59
CA PRO A 226 28.78 -6.25 11.92
C PRO A 226 29.26 -4.79 11.90
N ALA A 227 29.19 -4.12 13.04
CA ALA A 227 29.66 -2.73 13.18
C ALA A 227 31.13 -2.62 12.71
N PRO A 228 31.44 -1.59 11.90
CA PRO A 228 32.80 -1.40 11.39
C PRO A 228 33.75 -1.01 12.52
N GLU A 229 34.94 -1.56 12.50
CA GLU A 229 35.99 -1.27 13.52
C GLU A 229 36.60 0.11 13.34
N LYS A 230 36.61 0.64 12.12
CA LYS A 230 37.20 1.93 11.76
C LYS A 230 36.51 2.60 10.61
N CYS A 231 36.62 3.92 10.58
CA CYS A 231 36.11 4.75 9.48
C CYS A 231 36.82 4.42 8.17
N GLU A 232 36.07 4.18 7.12
CA GLU A 232 36.60 3.90 5.77
C GLU A 232 37.36 5.09 5.18
N SER A 233 36.98 6.33 5.53
CA SER A 233 37.58 7.55 4.97
C SER A 233 38.88 7.96 5.66
N CYS A 234 39.01 7.82 7.02
CA CYS A 234 40.13 8.36 7.76
C CYS A 234 40.78 7.36 8.76
N GLY A 235 40.27 6.13 8.85
CA GLY A 235 40.80 5.08 9.74
C GLY A 235 40.55 5.28 11.24
N HIS A 236 39.80 6.34 11.64
CA HIS A 236 39.47 6.58 13.05
C HIS A 236 38.52 5.49 13.59
N THR A 237 38.73 5.09 14.85
CA THR A 237 38.00 3.93 15.44
C THR A 237 36.73 4.30 16.20
N LYS A 238 36.54 5.60 16.50
CA LYS A 238 35.36 6.04 17.22
C LYS A 238 34.25 6.39 16.22
N LEU A 239 33.25 5.53 16.16
CA LEU A 239 32.11 5.61 15.23
C LEU A 239 30.80 5.54 16.02
N THR A 240 29.83 6.36 15.64
CA THR A 240 28.50 6.39 16.25
C THR A 240 27.46 5.94 15.22
N GLN A 241 26.71 4.86 15.53
CA GLN A 241 25.66 4.37 14.65
C GLN A 241 24.50 5.37 14.57
N ASP A 242 23.94 5.53 13.37
CA ASP A 242 22.72 6.29 13.17
C ASP A 242 21.58 5.78 14.07
N LEU A 243 20.79 6.70 14.62
CA LEU A 243 19.66 6.37 15.50
C LEU A 243 18.39 6.04 14.72
N ASP A 244 18.32 6.43 13.46
CA ASP A 244 17.15 6.23 12.61
C ASP A 244 16.95 4.74 12.26
N THR A 245 15.72 4.40 12.00
CA THR A 245 15.31 3.07 11.52
C THR A 245 14.87 3.14 10.06
N PHE A 246 14.91 2.01 9.37
CA PHE A 246 14.38 1.95 8.01
C PHE A 246 12.86 2.09 7.96
N ASP A 247 12.37 2.75 6.92
CA ASP A 247 10.99 2.65 6.48
C ASP A 247 10.58 1.18 6.32
N THR A 248 9.46 0.79 6.92
CA THR A 248 8.92 -0.58 6.84
C THR A 248 8.84 -1.08 5.39
N TRP A 249 8.48 -0.21 4.45
CA TRP A 249 8.39 -0.58 3.04
C TRP A 249 9.76 -0.83 2.38
N PHE A 250 10.83 -0.24 2.91
CA PHE A 250 12.19 -0.55 2.46
C PHE A 250 12.60 -1.96 2.87
N SER A 251 12.33 -2.33 4.12
CA SER A 251 12.61 -3.69 4.62
C SER A 251 11.73 -4.73 3.92
N SER A 252 10.41 -4.49 3.87
CA SER A 252 9.46 -5.42 3.24
C SER A 252 9.62 -5.53 1.73
N GLY A 253 10.12 -4.49 1.07
CA GLY A 253 10.45 -4.52 -0.36
C GLY A 253 11.57 -5.49 -0.73
N GLN A 254 12.35 -5.94 0.25
CA GLN A 254 13.43 -6.93 0.08
C GLN A 254 12.94 -8.37 0.30
N TRP A 255 11.71 -8.55 0.78
CA TRP A 255 11.17 -9.83 1.20
C TRP A 255 11.37 -10.97 0.18
N PRO A 256 11.12 -10.81 -1.14
CA PRO A 256 11.19 -11.93 -2.08
C PRO A 256 12.56 -12.60 -2.19
N PHE A 257 13.64 -11.84 -2.02
CA PHE A 257 14.99 -12.40 -2.11
C PHE A 257 15.65 -12.61 -0.75
N ALA A 258 15.36 -11.74 0.23
CA ALA A 258 15.99 -11.82 1.54
C ALA A 258 15.58 -13.09 2.29
N THR A 259 14.29 -13.42 2.32
CA THR A 259 13.78 -14.62 2.99
C THR A 259 14.32 -15.91 2.37
N LEU A 260 14.40 -16.01 1.05
CA LEU A 260 14.89 -17.18 0.35
C LEU A 260 16.41 -17.39 0.51
N LYS A 261 17.18 -16.30 0.68
CA LYS A 261 18.63 -16.39 0.89
C LYS A 261 19.01 -16.79 2.32
N THR A 262 18.15 -16.51 3.30
CA THR A 262 18.47 -16.75 4.72
C THR A 262 18.05 -18.13 5.23
N THR A 263 17.08 -18.80 4.59
CA THR A 263 16.54 -20.07 5.05
C THR A 263 17.41 -21.25 4.58
N ASN A 264 17.55 -21.41 3.26
CA ASN A 264 18.37 -22.43 2.63
C ASN A 264 18.95 -21.85 1.34
N PRO A 265 20.27 -21.95 1.09
CA PRO A 265 20.88 -21.40 -0.13
C PRO A 265 20.26 -21.90 -1.44
N ARG A 266 19.74 -23.14 -1.45
CA ARG A 266 19.07 -23.72 -2.64
C ARG A 266 17.68 -23.16 -2.90
N ASP A 267 17.02 -22.62 -1.87
CA ASP A 267 15.66 -22.10 -1.99
C ASP A 267 15.61 -20.89 -2.91
N PHE A 268 16.64 -20.03 -2.85
CA PHE A 268 16.73 -18.89 -3.75
C PHE A 268 16.86 -19.34 -5.24
N GLU A 269 17.65 -20.33 -5.52
CA GLU A 269 17.83 -20.82 -6.89
C GLU A 269 16.55 -21.47 -7.45
N TYR A 270 15.79 -22.17 -6.59
CA TYR A 270 14.60 -22.91 -6.97
C TYR A 270 13.34 -22.02 -7.04
N PHE A 271 13.12 -21.17 -6.04
CA PHE A 271 11.87 -20.42 -5.89
C PHE A 271 11.94 -18.98 -6.45
N TYR A 272 13.14 -18.43 -6.74
CA TYR A 272 13.27 -17.08 -7.27
C TYR A 272 13.55 -17.08 -8.78
N PRO A 273 12.74 -16.36 -9.58
CA PRO A 273 11.55 -15.57 -9.24
C PRO A 273 10.35 -16.46 -8.85
N THR A 274 9.54 -15.98 -7.90
CA THR A 274 8.32 -16.69 -7.50
C THR A 274 7.28 -16.65 -8.61
N SER A 275 6.31 -17.56 -8.57
CA SER A 275 5.31 -17.68 -9.66
C SER A 275 4.32 -16.54 -9.64
N VAL A 276 3.68 -16.27 -8.49
CA VAL A 276 2.63 -15.27 -8.34
C VAL A 276 2.86 -14.46 -7.07
N MET A 277 2.75 -13.14 -7.19
CA MET A 277 2.63 -12.21 -6.06
C MET A 277 1.18 -11.76 -5.95
N GLU A 278 0.54 -12.05 -4.82
CA GLU A 278 -0.84 -11.71 -4.56
C GLU A 278 -0.93 -10.72 -3.40
N THR A 279 -1.71 -9.62 -3.57
CA THR A 279 -2.01 -8.65 -2.52
C THR A 279 -3.16 -7.71 -2.89
N ALA A 280 -3.63 -6.91 -1.92
CA ALA A 280 -4.64 -5.88 -2.14
C ALA A 280 -4.07 -4.65 -2.89
N TYR A 281 -4.95 -3.94 -3.58
CA TYR A 281 -4.56 -2.80 -4.44
C TYR A 281 -3.98 -1.61 -3.68
N ASP A 282 -4.32 -1.42 -2.42
CA ASP A 282 -3.92 -0.25 -1.63
C ASP A 282 -2.41 -0.22 -1.32
N ILE A 283 -1.74 -1.37 -1.34
CA ILE A 283 -0.29 -1.46 -1.16
C ILE A 283 0.49 -1.72 -2.46
N LEU A 284 -0.16 -1.67 -3.61
CA LEU A 284 0.52 -1.76 -4.91
C LEU A 284 1.69 -0.78 -5.03
N PRO A 285 1.54 0.55 -4.75
CA PRO A 285 2.63 1.51 -4.88
C PRO A 285 3.67 1.41 -3.74
N PHE A 286 3.28 0.86 -2.59
CA PHE A 286 4.16 0.81 -1.42
C PHE A 286 4.93 -0.49 -1.32
N TRP A 287 4.43 -1.59 -1.87
CA TRP A 287 5.04 -2.90 -1.73
C TRP A 287 5.38 -3.56 -3.08
N VAL A 288 4.39 -3.78 -3.94
CA VAL A 288 4.60 -4.53 -5.19
C VAL A 288 5.65 -3.88 -6.10
N ILE A 289 5.47 -2.58 -6.43
CA ILE A 289 6.44 -1.91 -7.30
C ILE A 289 7.82 -1.79 -6.65
N ARG A 290 7.89 -1.67 -5.33
CA ARG A 290 9.16 -1.59 -4.60
C ARG A 290 9.88 -2.92 -4.55
N MET A 291 9.16 -4.04 -4.44
CA MET A 291 9.75 -5.38 -4.61
C MET A 291 10.31 -5.58 -6.03
N ILE A 292 9.59 -5.13 -7.06
CA ILE A 292 10.09 -5.19 -8.45
C ILE A 292 11.36 -4.36 -8.60
N MET A 293 11.38 -3.12 -8.08
CA MET A 293 12.52 -2.23 -8.13
C MET A 293 13.75 -2.84 -7.43
N LEU A 294 13.60 -3.18 -6.15
CA LEU A 294 14.70 -3.68 -5.31
C LEU A 294 15.16 -5.06 -5.75
N GLY A 295 14.22 -5.98 -6.00
CA GLY A 295 14.53 -7.33 -6.44
C GLY A 295 15.28 -7.36 -7.76
N THR A 296 14.82 -6.62 -8.75
CA THR A 296 15.49 -6.55 -10.07
C THR A 296 16.88 -5.90 -9.97
N TYR A 297 17.02 -4.86 -9.15
CA TYR A 297 18.30 -4.19 -8.96
C TYR A 297 19.34 -5.08 -8.25
N ILE A 298 18.94 -5.73 -7.15
CA ILE A 298 19.86 -6.52 -6.29
C ILE A 298 20.22 -7.87 -6.93
N THR A 299 19.27 -8.51 -7.62
CA THR A 299 19.45 -9.89 -8.10
C THR A 299 19.67 -10.00 -9.61
N GLY A 300 19.43 -8.92 -10.36
CA GLY A 300 19.42 -8.95 -11.84
C GLY A 300 18.21 -9.68 -12.45
N LYS A 301 17.29 -10.20 -11.61
CA LYS A 301 16.08 -10.94 -12.02
C LYS A 301 14.84 -10.32 -11.39
N VAL A 302 13.69 -10.42 -12.04
CA VAL A 302 12.41 -10.01 -11.46
C VAL A 302 12.08 -10.85 -10.21
N PRO A 303 11.42 -10.29 -9.19
CA PRO A 303 11.13 -11.03 -7.96
C PRO A 303 10.01 -12.06 -8.11
N PHE A 304 9.09 -11.84 -9.04
CA PHE A 304 7.94 -12.71 -9.35
C PHE A 304 7.52 -12.51 -10.81
N ARG A 305 6.85 -13.54 -11.37
CA ARG A 305 6.45 -13.54 -12.78
C ARG A 305 5.09 -12.89 -13.01
N GLU A 306 4.17 -13.08 -12.07
CA GLU A 306 2.80 -12.59 -12.18
C GLU A 306 2.38 -11.82 -10.93
N VAL A 307 1.52 -10.83 -11.11
CA VAL A 307 0.94 -10.00 -10.05
C VAL A 307 -0.57 -10.12 -10.09
N LEU A 308 -1.14 -10.67 -9.03
CA LEU A 308 -2.57 -10.77 -8.80
C LEU A 308 -2.99 -9.75 -7.74
N ILE A 309 -3.76 -8.75 -8.13
CA ILE A 309 -4.26 -7.73 -7.22
C ILE A 309 -5.74 -7.95 -6.96
N HIS A 310 -6.10 -8.04 -5.69
CA HIS A 310 -7.49 -8.16 -5.25
C HIS A 310 -8.02 -6.88 -4.59
N GLY A 311 -9.34 -6.79 -4.44
CA GLY A 311 -10.03 -5.73 -3.72
C GLY A 311 -9.96 -5.88 -2.20
N LEU A 312 -10.43 -4.88 -1.48
CA LEU A 312 -10.53 -4.92 -0.02
C LEU A 312 -11.86 -5.55 0.43
N VAL A 313 -11.83 -6.16 1.60
CA VAL A 313 -13.05 -6.60 2.27
C VAL A 313 -13.73 -5.40 2.94
N ARG A 314 -15.02 -5.22 2.64
CA ARG A 314 -15.89 -4.19 3.21
C ARG A 314 -17.02 -4.82 4.03
N ASP A 315 -17.62 -4.04 4.89
CA ASP A 315 -18.83 -4.46 5.59
C ASP A 315 -20.05 -4.53 4.64
N LYS A 316 -21.19 -4.93 5.16
CA LYS A 316 -22.44 -5.07 4.38
C LYS A 316 -22.95 -3.73 3.81
N GLU A 317 -22.59 -2.59 4.41
CA GLU A 317 -22.86 -1.25 3.93
C GLU A 317 -21.82 -0.74 2.92
N GLY A 318 -20.83 -1.55 2.53
CA GLY A 318 -19.75 -1.18 1.61
C GLY A 318 -18.69 -0.27 2.23
N GLN A 319 -18.65 -0.12 3.56
CA GLN A 319 -17.67 0.71 4.24
C GLN A 319 -16.38 -0.08 4.50
N LYS A 320 -15.24 0.63 4.47
CA LYS A 320 -13.95 0.03 4.84
C LYS A 320 -13.99 -0.45 6.29
N ILE A 321 -13.63 -1.72 6.50
CA ILE A 321 -13.52 -2.33 7.82
C ILE A 321 -12.39 -1.65 8.59
N SER A 322 -12.67 -1.18 9.81
CA SER A 322 -11.68 -0.60 10.70
C SER A 322 -12.08 -0.73 12.17
N LYS A 323 -11.08 -0.92 13.05
CA LYS A 323 -11.30 -1.01 14.51
C LYS A 323 -11.98 0.25 15.06
N SER A 324 -11.66 1.43 14.52
CA SER A 324 -12.23 2.71 14.97
C SER A 324 -13.72 2.88 14.65
N LYS A 325 -14.25 2.14 13.67
CA LYS A 325 -15.66 2.16 13.28
C LYS A 325 -16.49 1.06 13.97
N GLY A 326 -15.82 0.10 14.64
CA GLY A 326 -16.50 -1.02 15.29
C GLY A 326 -17.14 -2.04 14.34
N ASN A 327 -16.84 -1.96 13.02
CA ASN A 327 -17.38 -2.84 11.98
C ASN A 327 -16.43 -4.00 11.60
N VAL A 328 -15.53 -4.36 12.51
CA VAL A 328 -14.57 -5.45 12.29
C VAL A 328 -15.29 -6.79 12.42
N ILE A 329 -15.25 -7.58 11.34
CA ILE A 329 -15.62 -8.99 11.38
C ILE A 329 -14.40 -9.78 11.81
N ASN A 330 -14.47 -10.41 13.01
CA ASN A 330 -13.40 -11.25 13.51
C ASN A 330 -13.43 -12.61 12.79
N PRO A 331 -12.39 -12.97 12.00
CA PRO A 331 -12.37 -14.22 11.26
C PRO A 331 -12.48 -15.45 12.17
N ILE A 332 -11.88 -15.41 13.37
CA ILE A 332 -11.89 -16.53 14.31
C ILE A 332 -13.30 -16.81 14.81
N GLU A 333 -14.05 -15.78 15.22
CA GLU A 333 -15.45 -15.92 15.64
C GLU A 333 -16.32 -16.47 14.50
N MET A 334 -16.06 -16.06 13.25
CA MET A 334 -16.79 -16.59 12.08
C MET A 334 -16.45 -18.06 11.83
N VAL A 335 -15.20 -18.44 12.01
CA VAL A 335 -14.78 -19.85 11.90
C VAL A 335 -15.44 -20.71 12.96
N GLU A 336 -15.49 -20.26 14.21
CA GLU A 336 -16.15 -20.97 15.30
C GLU A 336 -17.66 -21.15 15.06
N LYS A 337 -18.31 -20.12 14.51
CA LYS A 337 -19.76 -20.10 14.29
C LYS A 337 -20.20 -20.84 13.01
N TYR A 338 -19.45 -20.72 11.94
CA TYR A 338 -19.86 -21.16 10.60
C TYR A 338 -18.93 -22.21 9.96
N GLY A 339 -17.72 -22.37 10.48
CA GLY A 339 -16.68 -23.20 9.90
C GLY A 339 -15.75 -22.44 8.95
N ALA A 340 -14.48 -22.90 8.88
CA ALA A 340 -13.45 -22.26 8.08
C ALA A 340 -13.75 -22.27 6.58
N ASP A 341 -14.27 -23.39 6.06
CA ASP A 341 -14.59 -23.52 4.63
C ASP A 341 -15.71 -22.57 4.18
N ALA A 342 -16.69 -22.33 5.05
CA ALA A 342 -17.77 -21.37 4.77
C ALA A 342 -17.23 -19.95 4.66
N LEU A 343 -16.34 -19.54 5.58
CA LEU A 343 -15.68 -18.24 5.52
C LEU A 343 -14.80 -18.12 4.28
N ARG A 344 -13.97 -19.12 3.98
CA ARG A 344 -13.08 -19.12 2.81
C ARG A 344 -13.85 -18.96 1.51
N MET A 345 -14.91 -19.76 1.33
CA MET A 345 -15.75 -19.71 0.13
C MET A 345 -16.48 -18.36 0.02
N SER A 346 -16.96 -17.78 1.12
CA SER A 346 -17.65 -16.48 1.12
C SER A 346 -16.73 -15.32 0.72
N LEU A 347 -15.43 -15.39 1.02
CA LEU A 347 -14.44 -14.39 0.62
C LEU A 347 -14.15 -14.40 -0.89
N LEU A 348 -14.44 -15.52 -1.57
CA LEU A 348 -14.25 -15.65 -3.01
C LEU A 348 -15.56 -15.45 -3.79
N TRP A 349 -16.71 -15.61 -3.13
CA TRP A 349 -18.02 -15.56 -3.77
C TRP A 349 -18.39 -14.17 -4.26
N GLY A 350 -18.65 -14.03 -5.56
CA GLY A 350 -18.95 -12.75 -6.18
C GLY A 350 -17.76 -11.78 -6.29
N ALA A 351 -16.58 -12.20 -5.86
CA ALA A 351 -15.37 -11.39 -5.90
C ALA A 351 -14.83 -11.31 -7.34
N LEU A 352 -14.95 -10.17 -7.98
CA LEU A 352 -14.18 -9.86 -9.17
C LEU A 352 -12.76 -9.44 -8.75
N VAL A 353 -11.76 -9.87 -9.49
CA VAL A 353 -10.32 -9.65 -9.20
C VAL A 353 -9.98 -8.17 -8.94
N GLU A 354 -10.80 -7.24 -9.45
CA GLU A 354 -10.52 -5.80 -9.40
C GLU A 354 -11.37 -5.03 -8.39
N ASN A 355 -12.35 -5.67 -7.75
CA ASN A 355 -13.37 -4.98 -6.97
C ASN A 355 -13.31 -5.37 -5.49
N ASP A 356 -13.70 -4.42 -4.64
CA ASP A 356 -13.94 -4.69 -3.23
C ASP A 356 -15.11 -5.67 -3.07
N ILE A 357 -15.06 -6.48 -2.03
CA ILE A 357 -16.12 -7.44 -1.67
C ILE A 357 -16.80 -7.02 -0.38
N SER A 358 -18.12 -7.13 -0.33
CA SER A 358 -18.88 -6.97 0.91
C SER A 358 -19.06 -8.32 1.58
N LEU A 359 -18.56 -8.45 2.81
CA LEU A 359 -18.70 -9.65 3.62
C LEU A 359 -19.82 -9.45 4.64
N SER A 360 -20.73 -10.42 4.72
CA SER A 360 -21.79 -10.46 5.74
C SER A 360 -21.93 -11.86 6.34
N GLU A 361 -22.50 -11.94 7.53
CA GLU A 361 -22.76 -13.25 8.18
C GLU A 361 -23.76 -14.09 7.36
N GLU A 362 -24.69 -13.47 6.67
CA GLU A 362 -25.65 -14.14 5.80
C GLU A 362 -24.94 -14.85 4.65
N ASN A 363 -23.95 -14.18 4.03
CA ASN A 363 -23.13 -14.78 2.97
C ASN A 363 -22.33 -15.97 3.49
N ILE A 364 -21.73 -15.85 4.68
CA ILE A 364 -20.97 -16.95 5.30
C ILE A 364 -21.91 -18.14 5.60
N ASN A 365 -23.09 -17.87 6.15
CA ASN A 365 -24.06 -18.91 6.46
C ASN A 365 -24.61 -19.61 5.19
N ALA A 366 -24.74 -18.90 4.08
CA ALA A 366 -25.09 -19.53 2.80
C ALA A 366 -24.03 -20.57 2.37
N GLN A 367 -22.75 -20.23 2.52
CA GLN A 367 -21.66 -21.15 2.20
C GLN A 367 -21.56 -22.33 3.21
N ARG A 368 -21.95 -22.14 4.46
CA ARG A 368 -22.09 -23.25 5.43
C ARG A 368 -23.12 -24.28 4.95
N LYS A 369 -24.26 -23.82 4.40
CA LYS A 369 -25.25 -24.73 3.82
C LYS A 369 -24.68 -25.54 2.67
N PHE A 370 -23.79 -24.94 1.86
CA PHE A 370 -23.09 -25.65 0.81
C PHE A 370 -22.12 -26.70 1.35
N CYS A 371 -21.33 -26.38 2.41
CA CYS A 371 -20.50 -27.37 3.09
C CYS A 371 -21.34 -28.57 3.56
N ASN A 372 -22.50 -28.33 4.17
CA ASN A 372 -23.40 -29.39 4.62
C ASN A 372 -23.98 -30.21 3.45
N LYS A 373 -24.26 -29.57 2.31
CA LYS A 373 -24.71 -30.28 1.09
C LYS A 373 -23.63 -31.22 0.58
N ILE A 374 -22.35 -30.76 0.54
CA ILE A 374 -21.21 -31.59 0.12
C ILE A 374 -21.07 -32.80 1.05
N TRP A 375 -21.11 -32.59 2.36
CA TRP A 375 -21.03 -33.62 3.37
C TRP A 375 -22.15 -34.67 3.22
N ASN A 376 -23.39 -34.24 3.10
CA ASN A 376 -24.54 -35.15 2.98
C ASN A 376 -24.52 -35.92 1.67
N ALA A 377 -24.11 -35.30 0.56
CA ALA A 377 -23.94 -35.94 -0.71
C ALA A 377 -22.88 -37.04 -0.66
N SER A 378 -21.74 -36.78 0.00
CA SER A 378 -20.67 -37.78 0.16
C SER A 378 -21.13 -38.97 0.96
N ARG A 379 -21.89 -38.77 2.04
CA ARG A 379 -22.47 -39.88 2.83
C ARG A 379 -23.43 -40.75 2.00
N PHE A 380 -24.28 -40.11 1.20
CA PHE A 380 -25.18 -40.85 0.29
C PHE A 380 -24.38 -41.68 -0.71
N VAL A 381 -23.43 -41.07 -1.40
CA VAL A 381 -22.61 -41.72 -2.42
C VAL A 381 -21.81 -42.91 -1.83
N SER A 382 -21.29 -42.75 -0.60
CA SER A 382 -20.54 -43.84 0.06
C SER A 382 -21.40 -45.04 0.45
N GLN A 383 -22.71 -44.85 0.63
CA GLN A 383 -23.66 -45.93 0.99
C GLN A 383 -24.38 -46.50 -0.23
N PHE A 384 -24.30 -45.82 -1.39
CA PHE A 384 -24.98 -46.23 -2.60
C PHE A 384 -24.21 -47.38 -3.29
N SER A 385 -24.89 -48.48 -3.58
CA SER A 385 -24.29 -49.71 -4.08
C SER A 385 -24.88 -50.24 -5.39
N ASP A 386 -25.96 -49.61 -5.89
CA ASP A 386 -26.64 -50.11 -7.07
C ASP A 386 -25.79 -49.95 -8.33
N GLU A 387 -25.72 -51.01 -9.11
CA GLU A 387 -25.01 -50.98 -10.39
C GLU A 387 -25.93 -50.57 -11.53
N ALA A 388 -25.37 -49.85 -12.47
CA ALA A 388 -26.05 -49.43 -13.70
C ALA A 388 -25.12 -49.52 -14.90
N LYS A 389 -25.69 -49.45 -16.10
CA LYS A 389 -24.89 -49.32 -17.33
C LYS A 389 -24.11 -48.01 -17.34
N PHE A 390 -22.91 -48.08 -17.96
CA PHE A 390 -22.05 -46.88 -18.06
C PHE A 390 -22.74 -45.72 -18.78
N ASN A 391 -22.88 -44.61 -18.09
CA ASN A 391 -23.51 -43.40 -18.61
C ASN A 391 -22.46 -42.47 -19.26
N LYS A 392 -22.39 -42.48 -20.60
CA LYS A 392 -21.44 -41.68 -21.37
C LYS A 392 -21.69 -40.19 -21.24
N SER A 393 -22.92 -39.75 -21.04
CA SER A 393 -23.29 -38.35 -20.90
C SER A 393 -22.76 -37.78 -19.58
N PHE A 394 -22.90 -38.55 -18.48
CA PHE A 394 -22.34 -38.21 -17.17
C PHE A 394 -20.82 -37.99 -17.26
N ASP A 395 -20.10 -38.94 -17.82
CA ASP A 395 -18.64 -38.91 -17.94
C ASP A 395 -18.17 -37.72 -18.80
N LYS A 396 -18.85 -37.45 -19.92
CA LYS A 396 -18.55 -36.31 -20.78
C LYS A 396 -18.76 -34.98 -20.07
N HIS A 397 -19.87 -34.80 -19.37
CA HIS A 397 -20.18 -33.58 -18.65
C HIS A 397 -19.19 -33.33 -17.50
N LEU A 398 -18.88 -34.37 -16.74
CA LEU A 398 -17.90 -34.27 -15.63
C LEU A 398 -16.51 -33.83 -16.12
N LYS A 399 -16.04 -34.34 -17.25
CA LYS A 399 -14.80 -33.88 -17.89
C LYS A 399 -14.88 -32.43 -18.33
N GLU A 400 -16.01 -31.99 -18.85
CA GLU A 400 -16.22 -30.59 -19.26
C GLU A 400 -16.21 -29.65 -18.05
N VAL A 401 -16.82 -30.03 -16.94
CA VAL A 401 -16.76 -29.30 -15.67
C VAL A 401 -15.30 -29.15 -15.22
N GLY A 402 -14.55 -30.23 -15.13
CA GLY A 402 -13.13 -30.21 -14.75
C GLY A 402 -12.30 -29.26 -15.62
N LYS A 403 -12.47 -29.37 -16.95
CA LYS A 403 -11.80 -28.48 -17.92
C LYS A 403 -12.15 -27.03 -17.74
N ASN A 404 -13.44 -26.69 -17.52
CA ASN A 404 -13.92 -25.34 -17.36
C ASN A 404 -13.46 -24.72 -16.04
N VAL A 405 -13.42 -25.48 -14.94
CA VAL A 405 -12.88 -25.02 -13.65
C VAL A 405 -11.39 -24.75 -13.77
N THR A 406 -10.61 -25.71 -14.32
CA THR A 406 -9.17 -25.56 -14.52
C THR A 406 -8.84 -24.30 -15.33
N LYS A 407 -9.52 -24.10 -16.46
CA LYS A 407 -9.35 -22.92 -17.32
C LYS A 407 -9.61 -21.59 -16.59
N ARG A 408 -10.58 -21.57 -15.65
CA ARG A 408 -10.86 -20.38 -14.85
C ARG A 408 -9.76 -20.12 -13.82
N LEU A 409 -9.31 -21.17 -13.13
CA LEU A 409 -8.22 -21.08 -12.16
C LEU A 409 -6.91 -20.60 -12.79
N GLU A 410 -6.56 -21.14 -13.98
CA GLU A 410 -5.39 -20.69 -14.76
C GLU A 410 -5.45 -19.21 -15.16
N LYS A 411 -6.66 -18.62 -15.19
CA LYS A 411 -6.88 -17.20 -15.49
C LYS A 411 -7.12 -16.35 -14.23
N TYR A 412 -6.93 -16.90 -13.05
CA TYR A 412 -7.23 -16.25 -11.76
C TYR A 412 -8.69 -15.80 -11.59
N GLN A 413 -9.62 -16.44 -12.32
CA GLN A 413 -11.06 -16.22 -12.22
C GLN A 413 -11.65 -17.05 -11.07
N LEU A 414 -11.16 -16.81 -9.84
CA LEU A 414 -11.43 -17.64 -8.67
C LEU A 414 -12.91 -17.68 -8.31
N SER A 415 -13.59 -16.52 -8.30
CA SER A 415 -15.04 -16.43 -8.05
C SER A 415 -15.85 -17.24 -9.07
N GLN A 416 -15.54 -17.07 -10.35
CA GLN A 416 -16.26 -17.76 -11.42
C GLN A 416 -16.02 -19.30 -11.38
N ALA A 417 -14.83 -19.72 -10.93
CA ALA A 417 -14.57 -21.14 -10.70
C ALA A 417 -15.37 -21.67 -9.50
N ALA A 418 -15.45 -20.89 -8.40
CA ALA A 418 -16.23 -21.24 -7.21
C ALA A 418 -17.73 -21.32 -7.51
N GLU A 419 -18.27 -20.34 -8.24
CA GLU A 419 -19.70 -20.30 -8.66
C GLU A 419 -20.05 -21.47 -9.59
N LEU A 420 -19.17 -21.77 -10.55
CA LEU A 420 -19.35 -22.93 -11.41
C LEU A 420 -19.36 -24.22 -10.59
N LEU A 421 -18.41 -24.41 -9.68
CA LEU A 421 -18.36 -25.60 -8.81
C LEU A 421 -19.60 -25.73 -7.93
N TYR A 422 -20.08 -24.61 -7.37
CA TYR A 422 -21.32 -24.61 -6.61
C TYR A 422 -22.49 -25.07 -7.46
N SER A 423 -22.68 -24.47 -8.65
CA SER A 423 -23.80 -24.79 -9.54
C SER A 423 -23.76 -26.25 -10.00
N GLU A 424 -22.59 -26.68 -10.48
CA GLU A 424 -22.43 -28.04 -11.00
C GLU A 424 -22.55 -29.11 -9.89
N PHE A 425 -21.99 -28.86 -8.72
CA PHE A 425 -22.12 -29.80 -7.61
C PHE A 425 -23.54 -29.83 -7.03
N TRP A 426 -24.15 -28.66 -6.80
CA TRP A 426 -25.48 -28.61 -6.18
C TRP A 426 -26.57 -29.05 -7.15
N HIS A 427 -26.67 -28.40 -8.31
CA HIS A 427 -27.81 -28.62 -9.20
C HIS A 427 -27.61 -29.84 -10.09
N TRP A 428 -26.46 -29.97 -10.75
CA TRP A 428 -26.25 -31.12 -11.62
C TRP A 428 -25.90 -32.39 -10.85
N PHE A 429 -24.88 -32.39 -10.00
CA PHE A 429 -24.45 -33.62 -9.33
C PHE A 429 -25.47 -34.11 -8.29
N CYS A 430 -25.92 -33.21 -7.37
CA CYS A 430 -26.84 -33.59 -6.30
C CYS A 430 -28.29 -33.73 -6.77
N ASP A 431 -28.83 -32.71 -7.46
CA ASP A 431 -30.26 -32.69 -7.75
C ASP A 431 -30.63 -33.49 -9.00
N GLU A 432 -29.69 -33.71 -9.92
CA GLU A 432 -29.93 -34.56 -11.10
C GLU A 432 -29.25 -35.94 -11.01
N CYS A 433 -27.89 -35.99 -10.87
CA CYS A 433 -27.17 -37.27 -10.96
C CYS A 433 -27.49 -38.20 -9.80
N ILE A 434 -27.58 -37.74 -8.56
CA ILE A 434 -27.98 -38.54 -7.41
C ILE A 434 -29.42 -39.04 -7.58
N GLU A 435 -30.34 -38.22 -8.06
CA GLU A 435 -31.72 -38.66 -8.30
C GLU A 435 -31.81 -39.69 -9.46
N ASN A 436 -31.01 -39.49 -10.51
CA ASN A 436 -30.97 -40.45 -11.63
C ASN A 436 -30.28 -41.78 -11.25
N SER A 437 -29.36 -41.76 -10.26
CA SER A 437 -28.79 -43.02 -9.77
C SER A 437 -29.81 -43.85 -9.03
N LYS A 438 -30.77 -43.27 -8.31
CA LYS A 438 -31.88 -43.95 -7.67
C LYS A 438 -32.83 -44.60 -8.69
N LYS A 439 -32.85 -44.16 -9.94
CA LYS A 439 -33.60 -44.71 -11.05
C LYS A 439 -32.83 -45.77 -11.85
N GLY A 440 -31.57 -46.08 -11.47
CA GLY A 440 -30.70 -47.01 -12.17
C GLY A 440 -30.05 -46.47 -13.44
N GLU A 441 -30.02 -45.13 -13.62
CA GLU A 441 -29.41 -44.49 -14.80
C GLU A 441 -27.92 -44.20 -14.63
N ILE A 442 -27.42 -44.10 -13.39
CA ILE A 442 -26.02 -43.91 -13.03
C ILE A 442 -25.65 -44.90 -11.92
N GLY A 443 -24.61 -45.67 -12.12
CA GLY A 443 -24.16 -46.68 -11.17
C GLY A 443 -23.27 -46.12 -10.07
N ALA A 444 -23.18 -46.86 -8.96
CA ALA A 444 -22.41 -46.48 -7.77
C ALA A 444 -20.96 -46.13 -8.09
N LYS A 445 -20.30 -46.87 -8.96
CA LYS A 445 -18.92 -46.60 -9.37
C LYS A 445 -18.76 -45.24 -10.03
N GLN A 446 -19.60 -44.90 -11.01
CA GLN A 446 -19.54 -43.58 -11.68
C GLN A 446 -19.88 -42.43 -10.73
N LEU A 447 -20.84 -42.63 -9.84
CA LEU A 447 -21.21 -41.64 -8.87
C LEU A 447 -20.06 -41.35 -7.87
N LYS A 448 -19.35 -42.41 -7.42
CA LYS A 448 -18.14 -42.26 -6.58
C LYS A 448 -17.01 -41.54 -7.32
N GLU A 449 -16.73 -41.90 -8.58
CA GLU A 449 -15.74 -41.22 -9.41
C GLU A 449 -16.08 -39.73 -9.59
N GLY A 450 -17.35 -39.38 -9.81
CA GLY A 450 -17.81 -37.99 -9.88
C GLY A 450 -17.58 -37.25 -8.59
N LEU A 451 -17.93 -37.86 -7.44
CA LEU A 451 -17.65 -37.24 -6.12
C LEU A 451 -16.17 -36.97 -5.92
N ILE A 452 -15.29 -37.92 -6.21
CA ILE A 452 -13.84 -37.80 -6.12
C ILE A 452 -13.33 -36.59 -6.94
N ILE A 453 -13.79 -36.43 -8.17
CA ILE A 453 -13.42 -35.30 -9.01
C ILE A 453 -13.90 -33.98 -8.42
N PHE A 454 -15.15 -33.89 -7.97
CA PHE A 454 -15.66 -32.70 -7.32
C PHE A 454 -14.92 -32.32 -6.03
N ILE A 455 -14.57 -33.30 -5.19
CA ILE A 455 -13.79 -33.07 -3.98
C ILE A 455 -12.43 -32.49 -4.32
N LYS A 456 -11.72 -33.02 -5.32
CA LYS A 456 -10.44 -32.50 -5.80
C LYS A 456 -10.57 -31.07 -6.33
N LEU A 457 -11.59 -30.78 -7.11
CA LEU A 457 -11.84 -29.44 -7.67
C LEU A 457 -12.24 -28.41 -6.60
N LEU A 458 -12.98 -28.83 -5.56
CA LEU A 458 -13.42 -27.99 -4.45
C LEU A 458 -12.34 -27.78 -3.40
N HIS A 459 -11.34 -28.65 -3.32
CA HIS A 459 -10.32 -28.63 -2.26
C HIS A 459 -9.58 -27.28 -2.12
N PRO A 460 -9.19 -26.56 -3.17
CA PRO A 460 -8.57 -25.23 -3.04
C PRO A 460 -9.46 -24.21 -2.35
N PHE A 461 -10.76 -24.35 -2.43
CA PHE A 461 -11.77 -23.46 -1.86
C PHE A 461 -12.19 -23.87 -0.45
N MET A 462 -12.44 -25.15 -0.25
CA MET A 462 -13.02 -25.78 0.93
C MET A 462 -12.17 -26.95 1.43
N PRO A 463 -10.92 -26.71 1.89
CA PRO A 463 -9.97 -27.78 2.17
C PRO A 463 -10.38 -28.70 3.33
N PHE A 464 -11.07 -28.19 4.34
CA PHE A 464 -11.33 -29.00 5.55
C PHE A 464 -12.41 -30.04 5.32
N VAL A 465 -13.57 -29.67 4.77
CA VAL A 465 -14.65 -30.62 4.48
C VAL A 465 -14.25 -31.62 3.43
N THR A 466 -13.51 -31.21 2.40
CA THR A 466 -13.07 -32.09 1.32
C THR A 466 -11.99 -33.05 1.78
N GLU A 467 -11.04 -32.63 2.62
CA GLU A 467 -10.03 -33.51 3.21
C GLU A 467 -10.68 -34.56 4.14
N GLN A 468 -11.66 -34.15 4.97
CA GLN A 468 -12.37 -35.07 5.83
C GLN A 468 -13.13 -36.16 5.02
N ILE A 469 -13.84 -35.74 3.97
CA ILE A 469 -14.52 -36.66 3.09
C ILE A 469 -13.53 -37.62 2.41
N TRP A 470 -12.41 -37.11 1.94
CA TRP A 470 -11.35 -37.89 1.33
C TRP A 470 -10.84 -39.00 2.24
N SER A 471 -10.60 -38.67 3.50
CA SER A 471 -10.20 -39.63 4.54
C SER A 471 -11.27 -40.71 4.77
N GLU A 472 -12.57 -40.34 4.75
CA GLU A 472 -13.67 -41.31 4.99
C GLU A 472 -13.92 -42.25 3.82
N ILE A 473 -13.72 -41.79 2.59
CA ILE A 473 -13.86 -42.65 1.41
C ILE A 473 -12.65 -43.57 1.14
N GLY A 474 -11.57 -43.39 1.92
CA GLY A 474 -10.42 -44.31 1.93
C GLY A 474 -9.52 -44.20 0.69
N GLU A 475 -9.38 -43.06 0.09
CA GLU A 475 -8.63 -42.88 -1.18
C GLU A 475 -7.09 -42.64 -0.98
N GLY A 476 -6.52 -43.03 0.17
CA GLY A 476 -5.08 -43.04 0.40
C GLY A 476 -4.57 -41.90 1.27
N GLU A 477 -3.41 -41.31 0.91
CA GLU A 477 -2.79 -40.21 1.66
C GLU A 477 -3.64 -38.90 1.64
N LEU A 478 -3.08 -37.78 2.00
CA LEU A 478 -3.80 -36.52 2.06
C LEU A 478 -4.29 -36.06 0.66
N LEU A 479 -5.50 -35.52 0.59
CA LEU A 479 -6.07 -34.96 -0.64
C LEU A 479 -5.21 -33.80 -1.17
N ILE A 480 -4.66 -32.99 -0.30
CA ILE A 480 -3.79 -31.86 -0.67
C ILE A 480 -2.56 -32.29 -1.49
N THR A 481 -2.10 -33.53 -1.34
CA THR A 481 -0.96 -34.08 -2.10
C THR A 481 -1.40 -34.84 -3.34
N SER A 482 -2.70 -35.05 -3.54
CA SER A 482 -3.23 -35.75 -4.69
C SER A 482 -3.07 -34.98 -6.00
N THR A 483 -3.02 -35.70 -7.11
CA THR A 483 -2.94 -35.07 -8.44
C THR A 483 -4.24 -34.36 -8.79
N TRP A 484 -4.13 -33.17 -9.42
CA TRP A 484 -5.26 -32.44 -9.99
C TRP A 484 -5.98 -33.32 -11.05
N PRO A 485 -7.33 -33.27 -11.13
CA PRO A 485 -8.07 -34.07 -12.10
C PRO A 485 -7.64 -33.74 -13.53
N LYS A 486 -7.29 -34.75 -14.30
CA LYS A 486 -7.03 -34.58 -15.74
C LYS A 486 -8.36 -34.40 -16.46
N ALA A 487 -8.50 -33.29 -17.20
CA ALA A 487 -9.68 -33.00 -18.02
C ALA A 487 -9.78 -33.88 -19.26
#